data_8b3b70b175d8ba456557b0fa7174e1c0
#
_entry.id   8b3b70b175d8ba456557b0fa7174e1c0
#
_cell.length_a   1.000
_cell.length_b   1.000
_cell.length_c   1.000
_cell.angle_alpha   90.00
_cell.angle_beta   90.00
_cell.angle_gamma   90.00
#
_symmetry.space_group_name_H-M   'P 1'
#
loop_
_entity.id
_entity.type
_entity.pdbx_description
1 polymer ?
#
loop_
_entity_poly.entity_id
_entity_poly.type
_entity_poly.pdbx_seq_one_letter_code
_entity_poly.pdbx_strand_id
1 'polypeptide(L)'
;MTEGRPVKERTYEMESRYLSPYAKKSAETAGRAREEVPCAFRTDFQRDRDRIIYSNSFKRLKNKTQVFFAPEGDHYITRLTHTLDVAQIARAIARALSLNEDLAEAIALGHDLGHTPFGHVGERVLDKLSPSGFEHNVQSLRVVDVIEKDGRGLNLTAEVRDGILQHKSSGHPATLEGVAVSLADRIAYINHDIEDAIRAGILKDSDLPQNAVAVLGHATRERINTVITDIYLRSAGTDGVHMSENVADAMNELRSFMFRNIYSLTNKSMQDRAERMLTAMYGYFLRYPERLPEQYLALAENAPKEQIVCDYLSGMTDRYAIGVFEGLFIPETFSLGGVTV
;
A
#
# COMPACT_ATOMS: atom_id res chain seq x y z
N MET A 1 -5.50 41.42 -13.71
CA MET A 1 -6.12 40.09 -13.77
C MET A 1 -5.72 39.48 -15.08
N THR A 2 -4.88 38.47 -15.08
CA THR A 2 -4.45 37.75 -16.28
C THR A 2 -5.62 36.90 -16.73
N GLU A 3 -6.35 37.40 -17.72
CA GLU A 3 -7.44 36.65 -18.37
C GLU A 3 -6.88 35.35 -18.96
N GLY A 4 -7.41 34.21 -18.51
CA GLY A 4 -7.57 33.04 -19.35
C GLY A 4 -6.59 31.89 -19.22
N ARG A 5 -5.45 31.95 -18.52
CA ARG A 5 -4.59 30.75 -18.40
C ARG A 5 -5.10 29.79 -17.32
N PRO A 6 -5.30 28.49 -17.62
CA PRO A 6 -5.60 27.48 -16.62
C PRO A 6 -4.53 27.46 -15.52
N VAL A 7 -4.94 27.31 -14.25
CA VAL A 7 -4.02 27.30 -13.09
C VAL A 7 -2.95 26.20 -13.23
N LYS A 8 -3.30 25.05 -13.79
CA LYS A 8 -2.37 23.94 -14.04
C LYS A 8 -1.17 24.33 -14.92
N GLU A 9 -1.34 25.27 -15.85
CA GLU A 9 -0.22 25.73 -16.71
C GLU A 9 0.89 26.39 -15.90
N ARG A 10 0.53 27.07 -14.82
CA ARG A 10 1.52 27.60 -13.88
C ARG A 10 2.32 26.47 -13.21
N THR A 11 1.66 25.36 -12.88
CA THR A 11 2.36 24.17 -12.33
C THR A 11 3.33 23.60 -13.36
N TYR A 12 2.91 23.47 -14.62
CA TYR A 12 3.78 23.00 -15.71
C TYR A 12 5.02 23.91 -15.93
N GLU A 13 4.84 25.25 -15.85
CA GLU A 13 5.95 26.19 -15.92
C GLU A 13 6.93 26.02 -14.73
N MET A 14 6.39 25.82 -13.52
CA MET A 14 7.20 25.58 -12.33
C MET A 14 7.97 24.25 -12.44
N GLU A 15 7.29 23.16 -12.82
CA GLU A 15 7.93 21.87 -13.05
C GLU A 15 9.04 21.94 -14.09
N SER A 16 8.81 22.65 -15.20
CA SER A 16 9.81 22.83 -16.26
C SER A 16 11.06 23.57 -15.79
N ARG A 17 10.93 24.48 -14.80
CA ARG A 17 12.05 25.30 -14.29
C ARG A 17 12.82 24.65 -13.16
N TYR A 18 12.12 23.92 -12.28
CA TYR A 18 12.69 23.49 -10.99
C TYR A 18 12.89 22.00 -10.87
N LEU A 19 12.16 21.18 -11.64
CA LEU A 19 12.37 19.75 -11.59
C LEU A 19 13.62 19.32 -12.36
N SER A 20 14.21 18.24 -11.88
CA SER A 20 15.31 17.54 -12.53
C SER A 20 14.97 17.19 -13.99
N PRO A 21 15.93 17.18 -14.91
CA PRO A 21 15.71 16.67 -16.27
C PRO A 21 15.27 15.19 -16.29
N TYR A 22 15.54 14.46 -15.22
CA TYR A 22 15.15 13.05 -15.06
C TYR A 22 13.79 12.85 -14.40
N ALA A 23 13.17 13.92 -13.86
CA ALA A 23 11.85 13.86 -13.24
C ALA A 23 10.76 13.72 -14.29
N LYS A 24 9.72 12.97 -13.97
CA LYS A 24 8.52 12.90 -14.82
C LYS A 24 7.64 14.11 -14.60
N LYS A 25 7.60 15.01 -15.58
CA LYS A 25 6.79 16.23 -15.52
C LYS A 25 5.34 15.93 -15.86
N SER A 26 4.42 16.63 -15.20
CA SER A 26 2.97 16.42 -15.39
C SER A 26 2.52 16.73 -16.83
N ALA A 27 3.18 17.67 -17.52
CA ALA A 27 2.89 17.99 -18.92
C ALA A 27 3.33 16.88 -19.90
N GLU A 28 4.18 15.97 -19.46
CA GLU A 28 4.78 14.89 -20.26
C GLU A 28 4.16 13.52 -19.92
N THR A 29 3.01 13.49 -19.21
CA THR A 29 2.34 12.23 -18.89
C THR A 29 1.94 11.47 -20.15
N ALA A 30 2.07 10.14 -20.10
CA ALA A 30 1.55 9.25 -21.15
C ALA A 30 0.01 9.20 -21.16
N GLY A 31 -0.63 9.85 -20.18
CA GLY A 31 -2.07 10.00 -20.12
C GLY A 31 -2.80 8.81 -19.48
N ARG A 32 -4.07 8.71 -19.82
CA ARG A 32 -5.06 7.79 -19.23
C ARG A 32 -5.55 6.79 -20.27
N ALA A 33 -6.03 5.64 -19.82
CA ALA A 33 -6.61 4.65 -20.71
C ALA A 33 -7.90 5.14 -21.41
N ARG A 34 -8.68 5.98 -20.73
CA ARG A 34 -9.88 6.63 -21.30
C ARG A 34 -9.70 8.14 -21.30
N GLU A 35 -9.97 8.76 -22.44
CA GLU A 35 -9.95 10.22 -22.56
C GLU A 35 -10.97 10.89 -21.62
N GLU A 36 -10.58 12.00 -21.06
CA GLU A 36 -11.40 12.81 -20.17
C GLU A 36 -11.14 14.31 -20.38
N VAL A 37 -12.17 15.11 -20.07
CA VAL A 37 -12.02 16.56 -20.07
C VAL A 37 -10.92 16.97 -19.09
N PRO A 38 -9.89 17.69 -19.53
CA PRO A 38 -8.82 18.18 -18.67
C PRO A 38 -9.33 19.12 -17.57
N CYS A 39 -8.74 19.03 -16.38
CA CYS A 39 -9.03 19.96 -15.30
C CYS A 39 -8.31 21.30 -15.56
N ALA A 40 -8.99 22.42 -15.30
CA ALA A 40 -8.37 23.74 -15.43
C ALA A 40 -7.41 24.08 -14.28
N PHE A 41 -7.55 23.41 -13.12
CA PHE A 41 -6.81 23.76 -11.90
C PHE A 41 -5.70 22.75 -11.55
N ARG A 42 -5.97 21.45 -11.71
CA ARG A 42 -5.09 20.35 -11.26
C ARG A 42 -4.39 19.71 -12.45
N THR A 43 -3.12 19.35 -12.25
CA THR A 43 -2.39 18.44 -13.16
C THR A 43 -3.01 17.03 -13.10
N ASP A 44 -2.61 16.16 -14.01
CA ASP A 44 -3.14 14.80 -14.02
C ASP A 44 -2.71 13.97 -12.81
N PHE A 45 -1.47 14.15 -12.31
CA PHE A 45 -1.01 13.47 -11.10
C PHE A 45 -1.75 13.95 -9.85
N GLN A 46 -2.03 15.25 -9.74
CA GLN A 46 -2.88 15.79 -8.66
C GLN A 46 -4.30 15.22 -8.69
N ARG A 47 -4.87 15.04 -9.89
CA ARG A 47 -6.19 14.39 -10.05
C ARG A 47 -6.14 12.93 -9.63
N ASP A 48 -5.06 12.22 -9.92
CA ASP A 48 -4.91 10.81 -9.55
C ASP A 48 -4.82 10.65 -8.04
N ARG A 49 -4.03 11.49 -7.37
CA ARG A 49 -3.99 11.57 -5.91
C ARG A 49 -5.39 11.74 -5.32
N ASP A 50 -6.14 12.71 -5.80
CA ASP A 50 -7.49 12.99 -5.30
C ASP A 50 -8.43 11.78 -5.53
N ARG A 51 -8.36 11.12 -6.69
CA ARG A 51 -9.16 9.92 -7.02
C ARG A 51 -8.87 8.78 -6.07
N ILE A 52 -7.59 8.57 -5.73
CA ILE A 52 -7.16 7.54 -4.79
C ILE A 52 -7.72 7.85 -3.39
N ILE A 53 -7.51 9.05 -2.87
CA ILE A 53 -7.97 9.46 -1.53
C ILE A 53 -9.49 9.30 -1.38
N TYR A 54 -10.26 9.66 -2.41
CA TYR A 54 -11.73 9.54 -2.38
C TYR A 54 -12.25 8.13 -2.67
N SER A 55 -11.41 7.16 -3.01
CA SER A 55 -11.81 5.77 -3.25
C SER A 55 -12.27 5.07 -1.97
N ASN A 56 -13.10 4.05 -2.13
CA ASN A 56 -13.54 3.24 -1.00
C ASN A 56 -12.42 2.35 -0.47
N SER A 57 -11.54 1.87 -1.35
CA SER A 57 -10.39 1.05 -0.98
C SER A 57 -9.42 1.82 -0.10
N PHE A 58 -9.15 3.10 -0.39
CA PHE A 58 -8.31 3.95 0.47
C PHE A 58 -8.93 4.13 1.87
N LYS A 59 -10.23 4.39 1.95
CA LYS A 59 -10.93 4.53 3.24
C LYS A 59 -10.88 3.26 4.09
N ARG A 60 -10.85 2.07 3.45
CA ARG A 60 -10.75 0.78 4.14
C ARG A 60 -9.38 0.52 4.77
N LEU A 61 -8.31 1.16 4.31
CA LEU A 61 -6.96 1.02 4.86
C LEU A 61 -6.88 1.34 6.36
N LYS A 62 -7.76 2.22 6.88
CA LYS A 62 -7.83 2.57 8.31
C LYS A 62 -8.10 1.37 9.23
N ASN A 63 -8.74 0.32 8.70
CA ASN A 63 -9.18 -0.87 9.46
C ASN A 63 -8.53 -2.15 8.92
N LYS A 64 -7.38 -2.05 8.25
CA LYS A 64 -6.51 -3.17 7.87
C LYS A 64 -5.24 -3.12 8.69
N THR A 65 -4.87 -4.24 9.28
CA THR A 65 -3.63 -4.37 10.05
C THR A 65 -2.40 -4.26 9.15
N GLN A 66 -1.32 -3.69 9.67
CA GLN A 66 -0.02 -3.70 8.99
C GLN A 66 0.72 -5.00 9.27
N VAL A 67 1.13 -5.25 10.51
CA VAL A 67 1.91 -6.44 10.90
C VAL A 67 1.27 -7.20 12.06
N PHE A 68 0.82 -6.50 13.11
CA PHE A 68 0.26 -7.13 14.30
C PHE A 68 -1.25 -7.27 14.18
N PHE A 69 -1.76 -8.50 14.35
CA PHE A 69 -3.20 -8.80 14.27
C PHE A 69 -3.99 -8.05 15.35
N ALA A 70 -4.88 -7.14 14.91
CA ALA A 70 -5.87 -6.45 15.73
C ALA A 70 -5.38 -6.20 17.17
N PRO A 71 -4.26 -5.51 17.37
CA PRO A 71 -3.74 -5.26 18.70
C PRO A 71 -4.78 -4.43 19.47
N GLU A 72 -4.96 -4.73 20.75
CA GLU A 72 -5.75 -3.90 21.62
C GLU A 72 -5.02 -2.57 21.84
N GLY A 73 -5.65 -1.45 21.47
CA GLY A 73 -5.11 -0.09 21.66
C GLY A 73 -5.10 0.77 20.39
N ASP A 74 -5.09 2.08 20.60
CA ASP A 74 -5.26 3.10 19.53
C ASP A 74 -3.92 3.52 18.88
N HIS A 75 -2.78 2.98 19.30
CA HIS A 75 -1.45 3.46 18.90
C HIS A 75 -0.69 2.57 17.92
N TYR A 76 -1.29 1.48 17.47
CA TYR A 76 -0.66 0.60 16.48
C TYR A 76 -0.84 1.13 15.06
N ILE A 77 0.16 0.84 14.22
CA ILE A 77 0.16 1.27 12.83
C ILE A 77 -0.88 0.49 12.01
N THR A 78 -1.80 1.23 11.38
CA THR A 78 -2.72 0.72 10.38
C THR A 78 -2.13 0.89 8.98
N ARG A 79 -2.69 0.21 7.98
CA ARG A 79 -2.28 0.44 6.59
C ARG A 79 -2.47 1.87 6.14
N LEU A 80 -3.47 2.58 6.64
CA LEU A 80 -3.66 4.00 6.32
C LEU A 80 -2.51 4.86 6.86
N THR A 81 -2.13 4.67 8.14
CA THR A 81 -1.02 5.45 8.72
C THR A 81 0.31 5.10 8.05
N HIS A 82 0.57 3.81 7.77
CA HIS A 82 1.70 3.39 6.96
C HIS A 82 1.73 4.06 5.58
N THR A 83 0.62 4.04 4.84
CA THR A 83 0.51 4.66 3.53
C THR A 83 0.80 6.17 3.56
N LEU A 84 0.36 6.87 4.61
CA LEU A 84 0.67 8.29 4.81
C LEU A 84 2.14 8.54 5.09
N ASP A 85 2.80 7.67 5.86
CA ASP A 85 4.23 7.78 6.14
C ASP A 85 5.07 7.47 4.90
N VAL A 86 4.67 6.45 4.11
CA VAL A 86 5.29 6.18 2.79
C VAL A 86 5.18 7.42 1.89
N ALA A 87 4.00 8.04 1.82
CA ALA A 87 3.80 9.25 1.02
C ALA A 87 4.68 10.42 1.51
N GLN A 88 4.80 10.60 2.83
CA GLN A 88 5.64 11.64 3.40
C GLN A 88 7.13 11.42 3.11
N ILE A 89 7.63 10.18 3.25
CA ILE A 89 9.02 9.82 2.96
C ILE A 89 9.31 9.94 1.45
N ALA A 90 8.41 9.41 0.60
CA ALA A 90 8.55 9.49 -0.85
C ALA A 90 8.61 10.95 -1.34
N ARG A 91 7.75 11.81 -0.82
CA ARG A 91 7.78 13.25 -1.12
C ARG A 91 9.06 13.93 -0.62
N ALA A 92 9.57 13.54 0.55
CA ALA A 92 10.84 14.08 1.05
C ALA A 92 12.01 13.70 0.13
N ILE A 93 12.06 12.46 -0.35
CA ILE A 93 13.05 12.00 -1.34
C ILE A 93 12.85 12.75 -2.66
N ALA A 94 11.62 12.81 -3.18
CA ALA A 94 11.31 13.49 -4.44
C ALA A 94 11.71 14.97 -4.39
N ARG A 95 11.39 15.68 -3.31
CA ARG A 95 11.78 17.07 -3.09
C ARG A 95 13.30 17.25 -3.05
N ALA A 96 14.00 16.40 -2.31
CA ALA A 96 15.46 16.47 -2.21
C ALA A 96 16.15 16.28 -3.57
N LEU A 97 15.59 15.43 -4.44
CA LEU A 97 16.12 15.13 -5.77
C LEU A 97 15.51 15.97 -6.89
N SER A 98 14.65 16.93 -6.56
CA SER A 98 13.89 17.74 -7.55
C SER A 98 13.05 16.88 -8.50
N LEU A 99 12.48 15.78 -8.00
CA LEU A 99 11.50 14.93 -8.70
C LEU A 99 10.08 15.45 -8.50
N ASN A 100 9.12 14.87 -9.18
CA ASN A 100 7.71 15.25 -9.11
C ASN A 100 7.04 14.72 -7.83
N GLU A 101 6.84 15.58 -6.83
CA GLU A 101 6.20 15.23 -5.57
C GLU A 101 4.75 14.77 -5.74
N ASP A 102 3.98 15.36 -6.65
CA ASP A 102 2.58 14.98 -6.88
C ASP A 102 2.47 13.55 -7.45
N LEU A 103 3.41 13.16 -8.33
CA LEU A 103 3.48 11.79 -8.85
C LEU A 103 3.88 10.81 -7.74
N ALA A 104 4.94 11.12 -6.99
CA ALA A 104 5.40 10.27 -5.88
C ALA A 104 4.29 10.08 -4.83
N GLU A 105 3.55 11.13 -4.46
CA GLU A 105 2.44 11.07 -3.53
C GLU A 105 1.30 10.20 -4.07
N ALA A 106 0.91 10.37 -5.34
CA ALA A 106 -0.17 9.59 -5.95
C ALA A 106 0.16 8.08 -5.97
N ILE A 107 1.39 7.72 -6.35
CA ILE A 107 1.85 6.32 -6.32
C ILE A 107 1.83 5.78 -4.89
N ALA A 108 2.41 6.52 -3.94
CA ALA A 108 2.48 6.11 -2.54
C ALA A 108 1.10 5.89 -1.92
N LEU A 109 0.13 6.77 -2.19
CA LEU A 109 -1.23 6.60 -1.68
C LEU A 109 -1.98 5.42 -2.31
N GLY A 110 -1.57 4.98 -3.50
CA GLY A 110 -2.20 3.89 -4.25
C GLY A 110 -1.58 2.51 -4.04
N HIS A 111 -0.34 2.41 -3.54
CA HIS A 111 0.46 1.19 -3.59
C HIS A 111 -0.17 -0.01 -2.86
N ASP A 112 -0.84 0.21 -1.73
CA ASP A 112 -1.35 -0.82 -0.82
C ASP A 112 -2.88 -1.04 -0.88
N LEU A 113 -3.59 -0.46 -1.87
CA LEU A 113 -5.05 -0.54 -1.97
C LEU A 113 -5.60 -1.97 -2.11
N GLY A 114 -4.82 -2.85 -2.73
CA GLY A 114 -5.16 -4.26 -2.97
C GLY A 114 -4.78 -5.21 -1.85
N HIS A 115 -4.22 -4.72 -0.75
CA HIS A 115 -3.78 -5.59 0.33
C HIS A 115 -4.95 -6.30 1.02
N THR A 116 -4.71 -7.55 1.42
CA THR A 116 -5.71 -8.42 2.05
C THR A 116 -5.97 -8.06 3.51
N PRO A 117 -7.11 -8.47 4.12
CA PRO A 117 -7.23 -8.52 5.56
C PRO A 117 -6.14 -9.43 6.15
N PHE A 118 -5.71 -9.14 7.37
CA PHE A 118 -4.65 -9.87 8.09
C PHE A 118 -3.27 -9.81 7.41
N GLY A 119 -3.02 -8.78 6.62
CA GLY A 119 -1.73 -8.49 6.05
C GLY A 119 -1.16 -9.63 5.19
N HIS A 120 0.11 -9.96 5.36
CA HIS A 120 0.78 -11.02 4.60
C HIS A 120 0.22 -12.44 4.82
N VAL A 121 -0.52 -12.67 5.92
CA VAL A 121 -1.19 -13.97 6.12
C VAL A 121 -2.30 -14.15 5.09
N GLY A 122 -3.15 -13.13 4.93
CA GLY A 122 -4.20 -13.15 3.92
C GLY A 122 -3.65 -13.26 2.50
N GLU A 123 -2.57 -12.54 2.20
CA GLU A 123 -1.90 -12.62 0.89
C GLU A 123 -1.44 -14.05 0.60
N ARG A 124 -0.69 -14.68 1.51
CA ARG A 124 -0.25 -16.08 1.35
C ARG A 124 -1.40 -17.07 1.20
N VAL A 125 -2.51 -16.84 1.88
CA VAL A 125 -3.69 -17.70 1.77
C VAL A 125 -4.32 -17.59 0.39
N LEU A 126 -4.57 -16.37 -0.09
CA LEU A 126 -5.15 -16.15 -1.40
C LEU A 126 -4.22 -16.62 -2.53
N ASP A 127 -2.91 -16.43 -2.37
CA ASP A 127 -1.91 -16.91 -3.32
C ASP A 127 -1.94 -18.44 -3.46
N LYS A 128 -2.04 -19.18 -2.35
CA LYS A 128 -2.17 -20.65 -2.37
C LYS A 128 -3.50 -21.15 -2.96
N LEU A 129 -4.58 -20.39 -2.78
CA LEU A 129 -5.91 -20.83 -3.15
C LEU A 129 -6.31 -20.42 -4.57
N SER A 130 -5.78 -19.29 -5.05
CA SER A 130 -6.04 -18.79 -6.39
C SER A 130 -5.21 -19.56 -7.43
N PRO A 131 -5.81 -20.10 -8.49
CA PRO A 131 -5.07 -20.77 -9.56
C PRO A 131 -4.07 -19.86 -10.29
N SER A 132 -4.34 -18.55 -10.30
CA SER A 132 -3.47 -17.52 -10.90
C SER A 132 -2.45 -16.92 -9.93
N GLY A 133 -2.43 -17.40 -8.67
CA GLY A 133 -1.70 -16.75 -7.60
C GLY A 133 -2.37 -15.47 -7.11
N PHE A 134 -1.76 -14.80 -6.13
CA PHE A 134 -2.21 -13.51 -5.62
C PHE A 134 -1.03 -12.67 -5.14
N GLU A 135 -0.92 -11.46 -5.66
CA GLU A 135 0.05 -10.46 -5.21
C GLU A 135 -0.68 -9.13 -4.95
N HIS A 136 -0.41 -8.50 -3.79
CA HIS A 136 -1.12 -7.28 -3.39
C HIS A 136 -0.89 -6.10 -4.35
N ASN A 137 0.29 -5.99 -4.97
CA ASN A 137 0.59 -4.94 -5.96
C ASN A 137 -0.22 -5.13 -7.25
N VAL A 138 -0.35 -6.36 -7.74
CA VAL A 138 -1.22 -6.71 -8.88
C VAL A 138 -2.68 -6.42 -8.53
N GLN A 139 -3.10 -6.78 -7.32
CA GLN A 139 -4.44 -6.49 -6.82
C GLN A 139 -4.66 -4.98 -6.61
N SER A 140 -3.65 -4.20 -6.18
CA SER A 140 -3.75 -2.74 -6.08
C SER A 140 -4.01 -2.11 -7.45
N LEU A 141 -3.30 -2.56 -8.48
CA LEU A 141 -3.57 -2.13 -9.85
C LEU A 141 -4.99 -2.52 -10.29
N ARG A 142 -5.44 -3.75 -10.00
CA ARG A 142 -6.78 -4.21 -10.33
C ARG A 142 -7.87 -3.41 -9.59
N VAL A 143 -7.63 -3.01 -8.35
CA VAL A 143 -8.52 -2.12 -7.60
C VAL A 143 -8.72 -0.80 -8.33
N VAL A 144 -7.65 -0.14 -8.76
CA VAL A 144 -7.72 1.17 -9.41
C VAL A 144 -8.17 1.09 -10.88
N ASP A 145 -7.93 -0.02 -11.56
CA ASP A 145 -8.31 -0.18 -12.97
C ASP A 145 -9.72 -0.72 -13.18
N VAL A 146 -10.19 -1.57 -12.25
CA VAL A 146 -11.42 -2.36 -12.44
C VAL A 146 -12.41 -2.20 -11.30
N ILE A 147 -12.02 -2.43 -10.03
CA ILE A 147 -12.98 -2.64 -8.94
C ILE A 147 -13.66 -1.34 -8.50
N GLU A 148 -12.90 -0.24 -8.39
CA GLU A 148 -13.46 1.04 -7.96
C GLU A 148 -14.48 1.59 -8.96
N LYS A 149 -15.38 2.48 -8.46
CA LYS A 149 -16.41 3.14 -9.29
C LYS A 149 -17.33 2.17 -10.01
N ASP A 150 -17.77 1.12 -9.31
CA ASP A 150 -18.73 0.13 -9.81
C ASP A 150 -18.26 -0.53 -11.12
N GLY A 151 -17.04 -1.05 -11.11
CA GLY A 151 -16.45 -1.76 -12.25
C GLY A 151 -15.78 -0.87 -13.30
N ARG A 152 -15.78 0.47 -13.13
CA ARG A 152 -15.19 1.40 -14.10
C ARG A 152 -13.75 1.78 -13.82
N GLY A 153 -13.27 1.52 -12.61
CA GLY A 153 -11.95 1.92 -12.17
C GLY A 153 -11.78 3.43 -12.01
N LEU A 154 -10.62 3.84 -11.50
CA LEU A 154 -10.29 5.25 -11.26
C LEU A 154 -9.76 5.98 -12.51
N ASN A 155 -9.37 5.26 -13.56
CA ASN A 155 -8.78 5.81 -14.77
C ASN A 155 -7.54 6.68 -14.48
N LEU A 156 -6.57 6.11 -13.79
CA LEU A 156 -5.32 6.78 -13.41
C LEU A 156 -4.37 6.89 -14.62
N THR A 157 -3.38 7.77 -14.53
CA THR A 157 -2.31 7.89 -15.52
C THR A 157 -1.43 6.64 -15.56
N ALA A 158 -0.76 6.44 -16.69
CA ALA A 158 0.12 5.30 -16.91
C ALA A 158 1.24 5.25 -15.87
N GLU A 159 1.80 6.39 -15.50
CA GLU A 159 2.90 6.51 -14.54
C GLU A 159 2.47 6.11 -13.12
N VAL A 160 1.29 6.55 -12.67
CA VAL A 160 0.76 6.18 -11.36
C VAL A 160 0.44 4.68 -11.31
N ARG A 161 -0.14 4.13 -12.37
CA ARG A 161 -0.45 2.71 -12.50
C ARG A 161 0.82 1.84 -12.48
N ASP A 162 1.85 2.25 -13.22
CA ASP A 162 3.14 1.58 -13.23
C ASP A 162 3.78 1.61 -11.82
N GLY A 163 3.84 2.78 -11.20
CA GLY A 163 4.38 2.92 -9.84
C GLY A 163 3.64 2.04 -8.81
N ILE A 164 2.31 1.96 -8.87
CA ILE A 164 1.50 1.06 -8.02
C ILE A 164 1.88 -0.40 -8.27
N LEU A 165 2.00 -0.83 -9.52
CA LEU A 165 2.33 -2.21 -9.87
C LEU A 165 3.76 -2.58 -9.46
N GLN A 166 4.70 -1.67 -9.64
CA GLN A 166 6.14 -1.93 -9.54
C GLN A 166 6.76 -1.52 -8.20
N HIS A 167 5.97 -1.13 -7.18
CA HIS A 167 6.51 -0.62 -5.91
C HIS A 167 7.29 -1.67 -5.09
N LYS A 168 7.02 -2.96 -5.29
CA LYS A 168 7.74 -4.04 -4.57
C LYS A 168 9.25 -3.98 -4.83
N SER A 169 10.04 -4.46 -3.89
CA SER A 169 11.50 -4.45 -3.99
C SER A 169 12.06 -5.24 -5.20
N SER A 170 11.27 -6.14 -5.78
CA SER A 170 11.58 -6.87 -7.01
C SER A 170 11.07 -6.17 -8.28
N GLY A 171 10.34 -5.09 -8.14
CA GLY A 171 9.79 -4.34 -9.26
C GLY A 171 10.79 -3.36 -9.87
N HIS A 172 10.46 -2.87 -11.05
CA HIS A 172 11.29 -1.92 -11.81
C HIS A 172 10.40 -0.77 -12.30
N PRO A 173 10.08 0.22 -11.43
CA PRO A 173 9.28 1.36 -11.83
C PRO A 173 9.91 2.13 -12.99
N ALA A 174 9.08 2.56 -13.93
CA ALA A 174 9.53 3.28 -15.11
C ALA A 174 9.94 4.74 -14.83
N THR A 175 9.62 5.27 -13.64
CA THR A 175 9.92 6.65 -13.23
C THR A 175 10.77 6.66 -11.96
N LEU A 176 11.60 7.70 -11.79
CA LEU A 176 12.39 7.87 -10.58
C LEU A 176 11.51 8.10 -9.35
N GLU A 177 10.34 8.72 -9.55
CA GLU A 177 9.32 8.89 -8.51
C GLU A 177 8.80 7.52 -8.01
N GLY A 178 8.57 6.57 -8.91
CA GLY A 178 8.20 5.20 -8.56
C GLY A 178 9.31 4.48 -7.78
N VAL A 179 10.57 4.66 -8.18
CA VAL A 179 11.73 4.14 -7.43
C VAL A 179 11.80 4.77 -6.03
N ALA A 180 11.58 6.09 -5.92
CA ALA A 180 11.54 6.78 -4.63
C ALA A 180 10.44 6.22 -3.71
N VAL A 181 9.26 5.87 -4.26
CA VAL A 181 8.18 5.24 -3.49
C VAL A 181 8.56 3.83 -3.04
N SER A 182 9.16 3.01 -3.87
CA SER A 182 9.63 1.67 -3.50
C SER A 182 10.65 1.71 -2.35
N LEU A 183 11.55 2.69 -2.35
CA LEU A 183 12.49 2.92 -1.24
C LEU A 183 11.77 3.45 0.00
N ALA A 184 10.82 4.38 -0.16
CA ALA A 184 10.06 4.96 0.93
C ALA A 184 9.23 3.92 1.67
N ASP A 185 8.56 3.02 0.96
CA ASP A 185 7.82 1.90 1.54
C ASP A 185 8.74 1.03 2.41
N ARG A 186 9.92 0.68 1.89
CA ARG A 186 10.91 -0.10 2.61
C ARG A 186 11.42 0.61 3.88
N ILE A 187 11.67 1.91 3.81
CA ILE A 187 12.10 2.72 4.96
C ILE A 187 10.97 2.76 5.99
N ALA A 188 9.74 2.99 5.56
CA ALA A 188 8.58 3.09 6.45
C ALA A 188 8.33 1.78 7.18
N TYR A 189 8.16 0.64 6.47
CA TYR A 189 7.76 -0.60 7.14
C TYR A 189 8.81 -1.10 8.14
N ILE A 190 10.12 -0.98 7.85
CA ILE A 190 11.17 -1.40 8.82
C ILE A 190 11.06 -0.58 10.11
N ASN A 191 10.84 0.73 10.00
CA ASN A 191 10.75 1.61 11.16
C ASN A 191 9.46 1.37 11.95
N HIS A 192 8.33 1.21 11.29
CA HIS A 192 7.04 0.91 11.93
C HIS A 192 7.08 -0.39 12.70
N ASP A 193 7.64 -1.44 12.08
CA ASP A 193 7.70 -2.76 12.67
C ASP A 193 8.60 -2.78 13.92
N ILE A 194 9.69 -2.02 13.91
CA ILE A 194 10.54 -1.84 15.08
C ILE A 194 9.76 -1.12 16.20
N GLU A 195 9.09 0.00 15.89
CA GLU A 195 8.33 0.76 16.89
C GLU A 195 7.18 -0.06 17.49
N ASP A 196 6.43 -0.76 16.68
CA ASP A 196 5.31 -1.58 17.14
C ASP A 196 5.80 -2.78 17.96
N ALA A 197 6.93 -3.42 17.57
CA ALA A 197 7.53 -4.50 18.35
C ALA A 197 8.04 -4.02 19.73
N ILE A 198 8.64 -2.84 19.80
CA ILE A 198 9.06 -2.23 21.07
C ILE A 198 7.83 -1.88 21.93
N ARG A 199 6.81 -1.27 21.34
CA ARG A 199 5.55 -0.93 22.04
C ARG A 199 4.83 -2.17 22.59
N ALA A 200 4.84 -3.26 21.82
CA ALA A 200 4.30 -4.55 22.26
C ALA A 200 5.15 -5.26 23.32
N GLY A 201 6.32 -4.72 23.68
CA GLY A 201 7.25 -5.36 24.63
C GLY A 201 7.92 -6.64 24.09
N ILE A 202 7.84 -6.88 22.81
CA ILE A 202 8.47 -8.03 22.12
C ILE A 202 9.95 -7.76 21.86
N LEU A 203 10.31 -6.50 21.64
CA LEU A 203 11.65 -6.03 21.30
C LEU A 203 12.07 -4.90 22.25
N LYS A 204 13.34 -4.83 22.57
CA LYS A 204 13.97 -3.64 23.19
C LYS A 204 14.91 -2.99 22.19
N ASP A 205 15.09 -1.68 22.27
CA ASP A 205 16.03 -0.95 21.41
C ASP A 205 17.46 -1.54 21.45
N SER A 206 17.87 -2.01 22.63
CA SER A 206 19.16 -2.68 22.83
C SER A 206 19.34 -4.00 22.07
N ASP A 207 18.25 -4.60 21.60
CA ASP A 207 18.28 -5.89 20.89
C ASP A 207 18.54 -5.71 19.38
N LEU A 208 18.44 -4.47 18.89
CA LEU A 208 18.71 -4.15 17.48
C LEU A 208 20.18 -4.42 17.13
N PRO A 209 20.48 -4.87 15.90
CA PRO A 209 21.85 -5.09 15.44
C PRO A 209 22.69 -3.82 15.57
N GLN A 210 23.73 -3.88 16.41
CA GLN A 210 24.55 -2.72 16.75
C GLN A 210 25.27 -2.11 15.54
N ASN A 211 25.68 -2.94 14.56
CA ASN A 211 26.28 -2.44 13.32
C ASN A 211 25.28 -1.59 12.51
N ALA A 212 24.05 -2.05 12.37
CA ALA A 212 23.02 -1.30 11.67
C ALA A 212 22.66 0.00 12.40
N VAL A 213 22.57 -0.05 13.75
CA VAL A 213 22.29 1.12 14.59
C VAL A 213 23.43 2.14 14.51
N ALA A 214 24.69 1.70 14.48
CA ALA A 214 25.85 2.60 14.34
C ALA A 214 25.84 3.38 13.01
N VAL A 215 25.29 2.79 11.93
CA VAL A 215 25.18 3.43 10.63
C VAL A 215 23.93 4.31 10.52
N LEU A 216 22.79 3.80 10.97
CA LEU A 216 21.47 4.40 10.71
C LEU A 216 20.99 5.32 11.85
N GLY A 217 21.44 5.09 13.08
CA GLY A 217 20.95 5.74 14.29
C GLY A 217 19.99 4.88 15.10
N HIS A 218 19.73 5.28 16.35
CA HIS A 218 18.86 4.58 17.30
C HIS A 218 17.39 4.91 17.09
N ALA A 219 17.06 6.20 17.03
CA ALA A 219 15.67 6.65 16.89
C ALA A 219 15.19 6.56 15.46
N THR A 220 13.88 6.31 15.27
CA THR A 220 13.21 6.31 13.96
C THR A 220 13.54 7.56 13.16
N ARG A 221 13.49 8.73 13.78
CA ARG A 221 13.87 10.00 13.15
C ARG A 221 15.29 10.01 12.61
N GLU A 222 16.24 9.46 13.37
CA GLU A 222 17.66 9.39 12.97
C GLU A 222 17.80 8.47 11.77
N ARG A 223 17.21 7.26 11.83
CA ARG A 223 17.26 6.29 10.75
C ARG A 223 16.69 6.86 9.44
N ILE A 224 15.51 7.48 9.50
CA ILE A 224 14.87 8.09 8.32
C ILE A 224 15.75 9.22 7.75
N ASN A 225 16.24 10.12 8.60
CA ASN A 225 17.10 11.23 8.16
C ASN A 225 18.40 10.73 7.54
N THR A 226 19.05 9.72 8.13
CA THR A 226 20.28 9.13 7.60
C THR A 226 20.06 8.57 6.21
N VAL A 227 18.99 7.77 6.03
CA VAL A 227 18.70 7.15 4.73
C VAL A 227 18.34 8.19 3.67
N ILE A 228 17.48 9.18 3.97
CA ILE A 228 17.13 10.24 3.01
C ILE A 228 18.34 11.08 2.63
N THR A 229 19.21 11.41 3.62
CA THR A 229 20.43 12.15 3.37
C THR A 229 21.40 11.37 2.47
N ASP A 230 21.57 10.08 2.71
CA ASP A 230 22.41 9.22 1.89
C ASP A 230 21.87 9.11 0.45
N ILE A 231 20.55 8.89 0.28
CA ILE A 231 19.89 8.87 -1.03
C ILE A 231 20.17 10.21 -1.77
N TYR A 232 20.01 11.34 -1.10
CA TYR A 232 20.29 12.64 -1.70
C TYR A 232 21.74 12.74 -2.17
N LEU A 233 22.70 12.41 -1.32
CA LEU A 233 24.13 12.51 -1.63
C LEU A 233 24.56 11.60 -2.79
N ARG A 234 23.87 10.47 -2.99
CA ARG A 234 24.19 9.49 -4.03
C ARG A 234 23.45 9.72 -5.35
N SER A 235 22.30 10.39 -5.28
CA SER A 235 21.37 10.47 -6.42
C SER A 235 21.21 11.87 -6.99
N ALA A 236 21.60 12.93 -6.26
CA ALA A 236 21.40 14.30 -6.73
C ALA A 236 22.13 14.56 -8.06
N GLY A 237 21.36 14.96 -9.09
CA GLY A 237 21.87 15.22 -10.45
C GLY A 237 22.16 13.98 -11.29
N THR A 238 21.77 12.78 -10.85
CA THR A 238 21.92 11.53 -11.59
C THR A 238 20.57 11.06 -12.16
N ASP A 239 20.62 10.06 -13.04
CA ASP A 239 19.47 9.39 -13.65
C ASP A 239 18.94 8.21 -12.83
N GLY A 240 19.27 8.13 -11.53
CA GLY A 240 18.85 7.06 -10.63
C GLY A 240 18.56 7.53 -9.22
N VAL A 241 17.88 6.70 -8.45
CA VAL A 241 17.66 6.87 -7.00
C VAL A 241 18.33 5.72 -6.27
N HIS A 242 19.41 6.01 -5.56
CA HIS A 242 20.31 5.01 -4.99
C HIS A 242 20.63 5.30 -3.52
N MET A 243 20.91 4.23 -2.77
CA MET A 243 21.56 4.28 -1.47
C MET A 243 23.03 3.82 -1.61
N SER A 244 23.92 4.29 -0.74
CA SER A 244 25.23 3.72 -0.60
C SER A 244 25.15 2.27 -0.12
N GLU A 245 26.14 1.46 -0.48
CA GLU A 245 26.23 0.05 -0.05
C GLU A 245 26.14 -0.08 1.47
N ASN A 246 26.86 0.78 2.21
CA ASN A 246 26.86 0.76 3.67
C ASN A 246 25.47 0.99 4.28
N VAL A 247 24.68 1.95 3.75
CA VAL A 247 23.32 2.23 4.24
C VAL A 247 22.36 1.14 3.80
N ALA A 248 22.49 0.64 2.57
CA ALA A 248 21.68 -0.45 2.06
C ALA A 248 21.89 -1.75 2.86
N ASP A 249 23.14 -2.07 3.22
CA ASP A 249 23.48 -3.24 4.03
C ASP A 249 22.92 -3.12 5.45
N ALA A 250 23.06 -1.95 6.08
CA ALA A 250 22.49 -1.69 7.40
C ALA A 250 20.97 -1.83 7.42
N MET A 251 20.27 -1.32 6.38
CA MET A 251 18.83 -1.50 6.21
C MET A 251 18.46 -2.97 5.98
N ASN A 252 19.24 -3.73 5.20
CA ASN A 252 19.07 -5.16 4.99
C ASN A 252 19.28 -5.96 6.28
N GLU A 253 20.25 -5.57 7.11
CA GLU A 253 20.52 -6.19 8.41
C GLU A 253 19.32 -6.01 9.37
N LEU A 254 18.77 -4.79 9.49
CA LEU A 254 17.55 -4.53 10.27
C LEU A 254 16.37 -5.37 9.75
N ARG A 255 16.13 -5.37 8.43
CA ARG A 255 15.07 -6.16 7.83
C ARG A 255 15.22 -7.65 8.15
N SER A 256 16.42 -8.19 7.98
CA SER A 256 16.72 -9.61 8.24
C SER A 256 16.55 -9.96 9.72
N PHE A 257 16.91 -9.03 10.61
CA PHE A 257 16.71 -9.17 12.05
C PHE A 257 15.21 -9.23 12.38
N MET A 258 14.40 -8.33 11.85
CA MET A 258 12.95 -8.31 12.05
C MET A 258 12.29 -9.60 11.55
N PHE A 259 12.71 -10.09 10.37
CA PHE A 259 12.21 -11.36 9.83
C PHE A 259 12.47 -12.54 10.78
N ARG A 260 13.69 -12.66 11.30
CA ARG A 260 14.06 -13.80 12.15
C ARG A 260 13.44 -13.75 13.55
N ASN A 261 13.34 -12.55 14.13
CA ASN A 261 13.03 -12.40 15.55
C ASN A 261 11.61 -11.94 15.84
N ILE A 262 10.93 -11.31 14.86
CA ILE A 262 9.59 -10.76 15.06
C ILE A 262 8.56 -11.52 14.26
N TYR A 263 8.67 -11.55 12.94
CA TYR A 263 7.62 -12.12 12.09
C TYR A 263 7.46 -13.64 12.23
N SER A 264 8.54 -14.36 12.58
CA SER A 264 8.50 -15.80 12.85
C SER A 264 7.89 -16.15 14.22
N LEU A 265 7.91 -15.22 15.17
CA LEU A 265 7.47 -15.43 16.55
C LEU A 265 6.07 -14.86 16.83
N THR A 266 5.57 -13.92 16.02
CA THR A 266 4.28 -13.27 16.26
C THR A 266 3.13 -14.24 16.03
N ASN A 267 2.52 -14.63 17.14
CA ASN A 267 1.20 -15.23 17.32
C ASN A 267 0.77 -16.25 16.24
N LYS A 268 1.55 -17.34 16.08
CA LYS A 268 1.25 -18.43 15.13
C LYS A 268 -0.20 -18.92 15.25
N SER A 269 -0.74 -18.98 16.47
CA SER A 269 -2.14 -19.39 16.71
C SER A 269 -3.14 -18.45 16.00
N MET A 270 -2.90 -17.14 16.01
CA MET A 270 -3.78 -16.18 15.33
C MET A 270 -3.62 -16.25 13.81
N GLN A 271 -2.38 -16.44 13.32
CA GLN A 271 -2.14 -16.67 11.89
C GLN A 271 -2.89 -17.91 11.40
N ASP A 272 -2.80 -19.04 12.13
CA ASP A 272 -3.49 -20.27 11.78
C ASP A 272 -5.03 -20.11 11.81
N ARG A 273 -5.57 -19.28 12.71
CA ARG A 273 -7.01 -18.95 12.73
C ARG A 273 -7.42 -18.14 11.52
N ALA A 274 -6.66 -17.10 11.17
CA ALA A 274 -6.92 -16.26 10.00
C ALA A 274 -6.81 -17.08 8.70
N GLU A 275 -5.81 -17.97 8.59
CA GLU A 275 -5.65 -18.89 7.45
C GLU A 275 -6.87 -19.81 7.29
N ARG A 276 -7.32 -20.47 8.37
CA ARG A 276 -8.53 -21.32 8.34
C ARG A 276 -9.77 -20.54 7.97
N MET A 277 -9.94 -19.36 8.55
CA MET A 277 -11.09 -18.48 8.29
C MET A 277 -11.17 -18.08 6.81
N LEU A 278 -10.08 -17.53 6.26
CA LEU A 278 -10.04 -17.11 4.86
C LEU A 278 -10.19 -18.28 3.89
N THR A 279 -9.60 -19.45 4.22
CA THR A 279 -9.75 -20.66 3.41
C THR A 279 -11.20 -21.13 3.37
N ALA A 280 -11.90 -21.13 4.51
CA ALA A 280 -13.31 -21.50 4.58
C ALA A 280 -14.19 -20.52 3.77
N MET A 281 -13.95 -19.21 3.92
CA MET A 281 -14.69 -18.18 3.16
C MET A 281 -14.44 -18.27 1.67
N TYR A 282 -13.19 -18.49 1.23
CA TYR A 282 -12.86 -18.67 -0.17
C TYR A 282 -13.61 -19.86 -0.78
N GLY A 283 -13.58 -21.02 -0.12
CA GLY A 283 -14.32 -22.22 -0.55
C GLY A 283 -15.84 -22.00 -0.58
N TYR A 284 -16.36 -21.25 0.40
CA TYR A 284 -17.79 -20.92 0.44
C TYR A 284 -18.22 -20.07 -0.77
N PHE A 285 -17.53 -18.96 -1.04
CA PHE A 285 -17.90 -18.07 -2.13
C PHE A 285 -17.62 -18.67 -3.52
N LEU A 286 -16.66 -19.58 -3.65
CA LEU A 286 -16.51 -20.38 -4.87
C LEU A 286 -17.69 -21.31 -5.14
N ARG A 287 -18.21 -21.90 -4.06
CA ARG A 287 -19.36 -22.83 -4.16
C ARG A 287 -20.70 -22.11 -4.34
N TYR A 288 -20.83 -20.93 -3.74
CA TYR A 288 -22.05 -20.12 -3.73
C TYR A 288 -21.76 -18.69 -4.23
N PRO A 289 -21.38 -18.52 -5.52
CA PRO A 289 -21.01 -17.20 -6.04
C PRO A 289 -22.15 -16.19 -5.96
N GLU A 290 -23.40 -16.63 -6.02
CA GLU A 290 -24.60 -15.80 -5.86
C GLU A 290 -24.71 -15.12 -4.48
N ARG A 291 -23.89 -15.50 -3.53
CA ARG A 291 -23.78 -14.86 -2.21
C ARG A 291 -22.78 -13.70 -2.17
N LEU A 292 -22.05 -13.48 -3.25
CA LEU A 292 -21.21 -12.31 -3.39
C LEU A 292 -22.06 -11.04 -3.52
N PRO A 293 -21.58 -9.87 -3.04
CA PRO A 293 -22.27 -8.62 -3.27
C PRO A 293 -22.41 -8.30 -4.76
N GLU A 294 -23.54 -7.67 -5.14
CA GLU A 294 -23.92 -7.39 -6.53
C GLU A 294 -22.81 -6.70 -7.34
N GLN A 295 -22.09 -5.75 -6.73
CA GLN A 295 -20.96 -5.07 -7.37
C GLN A 295 -19.83 -6.01 -7.82
N TYR A 296 -19.62 -7.14 -7.13
CA TYR A 296 -18.62 -8.15 -7.53
C TYR A 296 -19.21 -9.14 -8.55
N LEU A 297 -20.50 -9.46 -8.42
CA LEU A 297 -21.18 -10.28 -9.43
C LEU A 297 -21.17 -9.63 -10.80
N ALA A 298 -21.32 -8.32 -10.88
CA ALA A 298 -21.22 -7.57 -12.14
C ALA A 298 -19.82 -7.69 -12.80
N LEU A 299 -18.75 -7.92 -12.03
CA LEU A 299 -17.41 -8.13 -12.57
C LEU A 299 -17.21 -9.57 -13.10
N ALA A 300 -18.05 -10.52 -12.71
CA ALA A 300 -17.92 -11.93 -13.07
C ALA A 300 -18.16 -12.20 -14.57
N GLU A 301 -18.78 -11.27 -15.30
CA GLU A 301 -18.92 -11.36 -16.74
C GLU A 301 -17.57 -11.29 -17.49
N ASN A 302 -16.55 -10.66 -16.87
CA ASN A 302 -15.27 -10.38 -17.50
C ASN A 302 -14.05 -11.00 -16.77
N ALA A 303 -14.28 -11.84 -15.74
CA ALA A 303 -13.19 -12.45 -14.98
C ALA A 303 -13.61 -13.83 -14.42
N PRO A 304 -12.65 -14.76 -14.22
CA PRO A 304 -12.91 -16.03 -13.57
C PRO A 304 -13.49 -15.83 -12.17
N LYS A 305 -14.34 -16.75 -11.73
CA LYS A 305 -14.97 -16.69 -10.39
C LYS A 305 -13.95 -16.66 -9.25
N GLU A 306 -12.83 -17.36 -9.42
CA GLU A 306 -11.72 -17.38 -8.47
C GLU A 306 -11.15 -15.97 -8.26
N GLN A 307 -11.00 -15.21 -9.35
CA GLN A 307 -10.55 -13.82 -9.28
C GLN A 307 -11.57 -12.93 -8.56
N ILE A 308 -12.85 -13.11 -8.84
CA ILE A 308 -13.93 -12.34 -8.19
C ILE A 308 -13.98 -12.63 -6.68
N VAL A 309 -13.77 -13.87 -6.28
CA VAL A 309 -13.65 -14.23 -4.86
C VAL A 309 -12.43 -13.57 -4.22
N CYS A 310 -11.28 -13.56 -4.91
CA CYS A 310 -10.10 -12.83 -4.45
C CYS A 310 -10.36 -11.32 -4.35
N ASP A 311 -11.05 -10.73 -5.33
CA ASP A 311 -11.42 -9.31 -5.31
C ASP A 311 -12.26 -8.95 -4.09
N TYR A 312 -13.25 -9.79 -3.77
CA TYR A 312 -14.12 -9.57 -2.61
C TYR A 312 -13.37 -9.75 -1.29
N LEU A 313 -12.66 -10.87 -1.13
CA LEU A 313 -11.94 -11.17 0.11
C LEU A 313 -10.82 -10.17 0.37
N SER A 314 -10.03 -9.82 -0.64
CA SER A 314 -8.96 -8.82 -0.49
C SER A 314 -9.51 -7.43 -0.17
N GLY A 315 -10.70 -7.10 -0.64
CA GLY A 315 -11.39 -5.84 -0.35
C GLY A 315 -11.91 -5.70 1.08
N MET A 316 -11.93 -6.77 1.88
CA MET A 316 -12.42 -6.72 3.26
C MET A 316 -11.43 -6.02 4.19
N THR A 317 -11.94 -5.40 5.25
CA THR A 317 -11.16 -5.06 6.44
C THR A 317 -11.10 -6.27 7.36
N ASP A 318 -10.14 -6.32 8.29
CA ASP A 318 -9.98 -7.42 9.23
C ASP A 318 -11.27 -7.69 10.02
N ARG A 319 -11.85 -6.62 10.58
CA ARG A 319 -13.09 -6.72 11.35
C ARG A 319 -14.29 -7.16 10.49
N TYR A 320 -14.36 -6.67 9.25
CA TYR A 320 -15.44 -7.07 8.35
C TYR A 320 -15.32 -8.53 7.95
N ALA A 321 -14.09 -9.03 7.69
CA ALA A 321 -13.85 -10.44 7.41
C ALA A 321 -14.26 -11.36 8.58
N ILE A 322 -13.95 -10.96 9.82
CA ILE A 322 -14.39 -11.69 11.02
C ILE A 322 -15.93 -11.75 11.07
N GLY A 323 -16.62 -10.61 10.93
CA GLY A 323 -18.08 -10.57 10.99
C GLY A 323 -18.76 -11.38 9.88
N VAL A 324 -18.20 -11.36 8.66
CA VAL A 324 -18.71 -12.22 7.56
C VAL A 324 -18.51 -13.69 7.88
N PHE A 325 -17.35 -14.08 8.41
CA PHE A 325 -17.10 -15.46 8.82
C PHE A 325 -18.06 -15.92 9.92
N GLU A 326 -18.26 -15.10 10.94
CA GLU A 326 -19.22 -15.40 12.04
C GLU A 326 -20.61 -15.63 11.48
N GLY A 327 -21.12 -14.74 10.64
CA GLY A 327 -22.45 -14.88 10.04
C GLY A 327 -22.62 -16.08 9.10
N LEU A 328 -21.51 -16.59 8.52
CA LEU A 328 -21.56 -17.74 7.61
C LEU A 328 -21.37 -19.09 8.31
N PHE A 329 -20.56 -19.15 9.38
CA PHE A 329 -20.06 -20.41 9.93
C PHE A 329 -20.37 -20.61 11.43
N ILE A 330 -20.79 -19.55 12.14
CA ILE A 330 -21.18 -19.68 13.55
C ILE A 330 -22.71 -19.67 13.63
N PRO A 331 -23.35 -20.75 14.15
CA PRO A 331 -24.79 -20.76 14.33
C PRO A 331 -25.24 -19.69 15.33
N GLU A 332 -26.29 -18.94 14.98
CA GLU A 332 -26.93 -18.04 15.91
C GLU A 332 -27.66 -18.84 17.02
N THR A 333 -27.64 -18.34 18.26
CA THR A 333 -28.44 -18.90 19.34
C THR A 333 -29.92 -18.69 19.05
N PHE A 334 -30.67 -19.77 18.91
CA PHE A 334 -32.11 -19.72 18.73
C PHE A 334 -32.77 -19.18 20.00
N SER A 335 -33.23 -17.95 20.02
CA SER A 335 -34.07 -17.45 21.11
C SER A 335 -35.52 -17.85 20.87
N LEU A 336 -36.00 -18.86 21.60
CA LEU A 336 -37.44 -19.06 21.79
C LEU A 336 -37.99 -17.82 22.51
N GLY A 337 -38.78 -17.00 21.80
CA GLY A 337 -39.29 -15.72 22.23
C GLY A 337 -39.45 -15.56 23.75
N GLY A 338 -38.64 -14.69 24.34
CA GLY A 338 -38.91 -14.07 25.65
C GLY A 338 -38.49 -14.85 26.90
N VAL A 339 -37.75 -15.95 26.84
CA VAL A 339 -37.17 -16.58 28.03
C VAL A 339 -35.66 -16.36 28.04
N THR A 340 -35.22 -15.37 28.82
CA THR A 340 -33.82 -15.23 29.26
C THR A 340 -33.58 -16.30 30.32
N VAL A 341 -32.69 -17.26 30.07
CA VAL A 341 -32.15 -18.18 31.08
C VAL A 341 -30.92 -17.57 31.69
#